data_b3dc9ddc5f0db12de9ab9c8ab511f739
#
_entry.id   b3dc9ddc5f0db12de9ab9c8ab511f739
#
_cell.length_a   1.000
_cell.length_b   1.000
_cell.length_c   1.000
_cell.angle_alpha   90.00
_cell.angle_beta   90.00
_cell.angle_gamma   90.00
#
_symmetry.space_group_name_H-M   'P 1'
#
loop_
_entity.id
_entity.type
_entity.pdbx_description
1 polymer ?
#
loop_
_entity_poly.entity_id
_entity_poly.type
_entity_poly.pdbx_seq_one_letter_code
_entity_poly.pdbx_strand_id
1 'polypeptide(L)'
;MGERLKELRKYLGLSRDGFAEKLGLKSRGKIENLELGRTTPDDTFLKLICNTFKVNYDWLVNGTGDMFQDDDSDAQAIVDSVMTGDNDFAKKTLVKFARLSEERWKQLQEILAELENN
;
A
#
# COMPACT_ATOMS: atom_id res chain seq x y z
N MET A 1 -1.59 -11.61 -14.31
CA MET A 1 -2.52 -10.83 -13.48
C MET A 1 -3.06 -11.63 -12.29
N GLY A 2 -3.56 -12.85 -12.49
CA GLY A 2 -4.09 -13.66 -11.40
C GLY A 2 -3.10 -13.97 -10.29
N GLU A 3 -1.85 -14.22 -10.63
CA GLU A 3 -0.79 -14.46 -9.66
C GLU A 3 -0.50 -13.23 -8.80
N ARG A 4 -0.53 -12.04 -9.39
CA ARG A 4 -0.34 -10.80 -8.63
C ARG A 4 -1.51 -10.52 -7.71
N LEU A 5 -2.73 -10.82 -8.14
CA LEU A 5 -3.91 -10.69 -7.30
C LEU A 5 -3.80 -11.61 -6.07
N LYS A 6 -3.35 -12.85 -6.28
CA LYS A 6 -3.11 -13.80 -5.18
C LYS A 6 -2.00 -13.31 -4.25
N GLU A 7 -0.92 -12.77 -4.82
CA GLU A 7 0.20 -12.19 -4.05
C GLU A 7 -0.28 -11.04 -3.15
N LEU A 8 -1.08 -10.13 -3.71
CA LEU A 8 -1.68 -9.02 -2.96
C LEU A 8 -2.54 -9.54 -1.81
N ARG A 9 -3.42 -10.50 -2.10
CA ARG A 9 -4.31 -11.07 -1.09
C ARG A 9 -3.52 -11.68 0.07
N LYS A 10 -2.48 -12.46 -0.25
CA LYS A 10 -1.62 -13.08 0.77
C LYS A 10 -0.83 -12.05 1.57
N TYR A 11 -0.34 -11.02 0.91
CA TYR A 11 0.36 -9.93 1.59
C TYR A 11 -0.54 -9.24 2.62
N LEU A 12 -1.82 -9.05 2.29
CA LEU A 12 -2.80 -8.46 3.20
C LEU A 12 -3.29 -9.43 4.29
N GLY A 13 -2.89 -10.69 4.21
CA GLY A 13 -3.31 -11.71 5.19
C GLY A 13 -4.78 -12.09 5.07
N LEU A 14 -5.38 -11.94 3.90
CA LEU A 14 -6.80 -12.19 3.68
C LEU A 14 -7.05 -13.53 2.99
N SER A 15 -8.13 -14.20 3.39
CA SER A 15 -8.69 -15.30 2.63
C SER A 15 -9.41 -14.76 1.39
N ARG A 16 -9.76 -15.65 0.46
CA ARG A 16 -10.57 -15.25 -0.70
C ARG A 16 -11.91 -14.66 -0.27
N ASP A 17 -12.54 -15.25 0.76
CA ASP A 17 -13.78 -14.73 1.33
C ASP A 17 -13.58 -13.34 1.95
N GLY A 18 -12.53 -13.14 2.72
CA GLY A 18 -12.21 -11.85 3.34
C GLY A 18 -11.90 -10.77 2.31
N PHE A 19 -11.18 -11.11 1.26
CA PHE A 19 -10.87 -10.19 0.18
C PHE A 19 -12.14 -9.78 -0.58
N ALA A 20 -13.00 -10.75 -0.89
CA ALA A 20 -14.29 -10.50 -1.55
C ALA A 20 -15.19 -9.62 -0.69
N GLU A 21 -15.25 -9.88 0.62
CA GLU A 21 -16.05 -9.08 1.56
C GLU A 21 -15.63 -7.61 1.57
N LYS A 22 -14.33 -7.34 1.60
CA LYS A 22 -13.82 -5.96 1.57
C LYS A 22 -14.14 -5.22 0.27
N LEU A 23 -14.33 -5.96 -0.82
CA LEU A 23 -14.73 -5.41 -2.12
C LEU A 23 -16.24 -5.27 -2.27
N GLY A 24 -17.02 -5.71 -1.28
CA GLY A 24 -18.47 -5.68 -1.35
C GLY A 24 -19.08 -6.80 -2.18
N LEU A 25 -18.33 -7.87 -2.44
CA LEU A 25 -18.82 -9.04 -3.19
C LEU A 25 -19.54 -10.00 -2.25
N LYS A 26 -20.55 -10.69 -2.78
CA LYS A 26 -21.36 -11.65 -2.02
C LYS A 26 -20.64 -12.99 -1.80
N SER A 27 -19.67 -13.32 -2.65
CA SER A 27 -18.96 -14.59 -2.56
C SER A 27 -17.54 -14.46 -3.10
N ARG A 28 -16.71 -15.44 -2.76
CA ARG A 28 -15.30 -15.51 -3.22
C ARG A 28 -15.12 -15.95 -4.66
N GLY A 29 -16.20 -16.42 -5.31
CA GLY A 29 -16.09 -17.03 -6.63
C GLY A 29 -15.42 -16.17 -7.69
N LYS A 30 -15.70 -14.88 -7.70
CA LYS A 30 -15.08 -13.94 -8.63
C LYS A 30 -13.57 -13.83 -8.41
N ILE A 31 -13.14 -13.79 -7.15
CA ILE A 31 -11.73 -13.72 -6.79
C ILE A 31 -11.02 -15.03 -7.19
N GLU A 32 -11.61 -16.15 -6.85
CA GLU A 32 -11.06 -17.46 -7.22
C GLU A 32 -10.87 -17.60 -8.72
N ASN A 33 -11.89 -17.25 -9.52
CA ASN A 33 -11.83 -17.33 -10.97
C ASN A 33 -10.73 -16.42 -11.56
N LEU A 34 -10.54 -15.24 -11.01
CA LEU A 34 -9.48 -14.32 -11.46
C LEU A 34 -8.09 -14.84 -11.09
N GLU A 35 -7.90 -15.36 -9.87
CA GLU A 35 -6.62 -15.92 -9.43
C GLU A 35 -6.21 -17.14 -10.25
N LEU A 36 -7.18 -17.96 -10.63
CA LEU A 36 -6.95 -19.17 -11.43
C LEU A 36 -6.92 -18.92 -12.94
N GLY A 37 -7.12 -17.70 -13.37
CA GLY A 37 -7.08 -17.34 -14.79
C GLY A 37 -8.29 -17.82 -15.59
N ARG A 38 -9.39 -18.19 -14.93
CA ARG A 38 -10.61 -18.66 -15.59
C ARG A 38 -11.42 -17.55 -16.25
N THR A 39 -11.32 -16.35 -15.71
CA THR A 39 -12.01 -15.17 -16.23
C THR A 39 -11.04 -14.01 -16.38
N THR A 40 -11.36 -13.10 -17.31
CA THR A 40 -10.61 -11.85 -17.50
C THR A 40 -11.33 -10.75 -16.71
N PRO A 41 -10.61 -10.00 -15.85
CA PRO A 41 -11.23 -8.92 -15.10
C PRO A 41 -11.54 -7.75 -16.01
N ASP A 42 -12.66 -7.06 -15.75
CA ASP A 42 -12.93 -5.79 -16.41
C ASP A 42 -12.18 -4.64 -15.72
N ASP A 43 -12.01 -3.54 -16.43
CA ASP A 43 -11.27 -2.39 -15.95
C ASP A 43 -11.90 -1.77 -14.70
N THR A 44 -13.22 -1.73 -14.64
CA THR A 44 -13.96 -1.20 -13.49
C THR A 44 -13.65 -2.00 -12.22
N PHE A 45 -13.60 -3.33 -12.34
CA PHE A 45 -13.28 -4.18 -11.20
C PHE A 45 -11.83 -4.03 -10.76
N LEU A 46 -10.90 -3.91 -11.71
CA LEU A 46 -9.48 -3.64 -11.41
C LEU A 46 -9.31 -2.32 -10.65
N LYS A 47 -10.01 -1.28 -11.09
CA LYS A 47 -10.00 0.02 -10.41
C LYS A 47 -10.60 -0.06 -9.00
N LEU A 48 -11.64 -0.86 -8.81
CA LEU A 48 -12.22 -1.09 -7.49
C LEU A 48 -11.19 -1.71 -6.53
N ILE A 49 -10.46 -2.72 -6.98
CA ILE A 49 -9.39 -3.34 -6.20
C ILE A 49 -8.32 -2.30 -5.83
N CYS A 50 -7.86 -1.54 -6.81
CA CYS A 50 -6.82 -0.54 -6.62
C CYS A 50 -7.25 0.55 -5.64
N ASN A 51 -8.49 1.01 -5.72
CA ASN A 51 -9.02 2.04 -4.83
C ASN A 51 -9.26 1.53 -3.41
N THR A 52 -9.75 0.29 -3.28
CA THR A 52 -10.06 -0.30 -1.97
C THR A 52 -8.81 -0.55 -1.15
N PHE A 53 -7.76 -1.10 -1.78
CA PHE A 53 -6.53 -1.50 -1.09
C PHE A 53 -5.34 -0.58 -1.33
N LYS A 54 -5.54 0.51 -2.06
CA LYS A 54 -4.49 1.48 -2.41
C LYS A 54 -3.34 0.83 -3.19
N VAL A 55 -3.71 0.00 -4.16
CA VAL A 55 -2.78 -0.74 -5.01
C VAL A 55 -2.47 0.06 -6.27
N ASN A 56 -1.23 -0.04 -6.72
CA ASN A 56 -0.80 0.56 -7.98
C ASN A 56 -1.38 -0.24 -9.16
N TYR A 57 -2.17 0.41 -9.99
CA TYR A 57 -2.83 -0.21 -11.15
C TYR A 57 -1.81 -0.85 -12.10
N ASP A 58 -0.71 -0.14 -12.41
CA ASP A 58 0.32 -0.65 -13.30
C ASP A 58 1.00 -1.91 -12.76
N TRP A 59 1.19 -1.96 -11.44
CA TRP A 59 1.72 -3.18 -10.81
C TRP A 59 0.75 -4.35 -10.97
N LEU A 60 -0.53 -4.13 -10.68
CA LEU A 60 -1.52 -5.21 -10.73
C LEU A 60 -1.70 -5.77 -12.14
N VAL A 61 -1.79 -4.89 -13.13
CA VAL A 61 -2.07 -5.27 -14.53
C VAL A 61 -0.81 -5.70 -15.28
N ASN A 62 0.27 -4.93 -15.16
CA ASN A 62 1.48 -5.08 -15.96
C ASN A 62 2.69 -5.61 -15.19
N GLY A 63 2.63 -5.64 -13.88
CA GLY A 63 3.76 -6.05 -13.04
C GLY A 63 4.86 -5.01 -12.91
N THR A 64 4.58 -3.74 -13.23
CA THR A 64 5.55 -2.65 -13.17
C THR A 64 5.34 -1.75 -11.97
N GLY A 65 6.43 -1.30 -11.37
CA GLY A 65 6.38 -0.42 -10.21
C GLY A 65 6.12 -1.16 -8.90
N ASP A 66 5.79 -0.41 -7.87
CA ASP A 66 5.53 -0.94 -6.53
C ASP A 66 4.08 -1.44 -6.40
N MET A 67 3.88 -2.42 -5.52
CA MET A 67 2.55 -3.00 -5.25
C MET A 67 1.54 -1.94 -4.81
N PHE A 68 1.93 -1.04 -3.92
CA PHE A 68 1.04 -0.02 -3.36
C PHE A 68 1.31 1.36 -3.94
N GLN A 69 0.24 2.17 -4.00
CA GLN A 69 0.34 3.55 -4.43
C GLN A 69 1.18 4.36 -3.44
N ASP A 70 2.05 5.23 -3.97
CA ASP A 70 2.67 6.27 -3.17
C ASP A 70 1.61 7.34 -2.95
N ASP A 71 1.05 7.39 -1.75
CA ASP A 71 0.04 8.37 -1.43
C ASP A 71 0.67 9.58 -0.73
N ASP A 72 1.23 10.48 -1.54
CA ASP A 72 1.80 11.74 -1.05
C ASP A 72 0.77 12.57 -0.30
N SER A 73 -0.52 12.39 -0.58
CA SER A 73 -1.58 13.13 0.08
C SER A 73 -1.73 12.73 1.56
N ASP A 74 -1.58 11.44 1.88
CA ASP A 74 -1.61 10.98 3.27
C ASP A 74 -0.39 11.48 4.04
N ALA A 75 0.79 11.43 3.42
CA ALA A 75 2.02 11.96 4.02
C ALA A 75 1.88 13.46 4.29
N GLN A 76 1.34 14.22 3.35
CA GLN A 76 1.13 15.66 3.51
C GLN A 76 0.12 15.95 4.63
N ALA A 77 -0.96 15.18 4.72
CA ALA A 77 -1.96 15.34 5.78
C ALA A 77 -1.37 15.07 7.16
N ILE A 78 -0.52 14.05 7.29
CA ILE A 78 0.18 13.74 8.55
C ILE A 78 1.14 14.87 8.93
N VAL A 79 1.93 15.37 7.98
CA VAL A 79 2.85 16.48 8.20
C VAL A 79 2.09 17.73 8.65
N ASP A 80 0.99 18.08 7.96
CA ASP A 80 0.17 19.23 8.30
C ASP A 80 -0.44 19.09 9.70
N SER A 81 -0.90 17.90 10.05
CA SER A 81 -1.45 17.60 11.38
C SER A 81 -0.42 17.83 12.49
N VAL A 82 0.82 17.38 12.28
CA VAL A 82 1.90 17.59 13.24
C VAL A 82 2.25 19.08 13.35
N MET A 83 2.37 19.79 12.22
CA MET A 83 2.78 21.18 12.19
C MET A 83 1.73 22.15 12.75
N THR A 84 0.45 21.79 12.66
CA THR A 84 -0.65 22.61 13.20
C THR A 84 -1.07 22.21 14.63
N GLY A 85 -0.58 21.08 15.12
CA GLY A 85 -0.88 20.61 16.47
C GLY A 85 -0.06 21.32 17.55
N ASP A 86 -0.28 20.92 18.81
CA ASP A 86 0.33 21.54 19.98
C ASP A 86 1.63 20.86 20.45
N ASN A 87 2.07 19.79 19.77
CA ASN A 87 3.24 19.04 20.16
C ASN A 87 4.52 19.66 19.59
N ASP A 88 5.14 20.56 20.35
CA ASP A 88 6.38 21.25 19.95
C ASP A 88 7.54 20.27 19.72
N PHE A 89 7.62 19.19 20.49
CA PHE A 89 8.65 18.18 20.31
C PHE A 89 8.54 17.51 18.95
N ALA A 90 7.31 17.13 18.56
CA ALA A 90 7.06 16.49 17.26
C ALA A 90 7.40 17.46 16.11
N LYS A 91 7.03 18.73 16.22
CA LYS A 91 7.36 19.75 15.22
C LYS A 91 8.87 19.91 15.04
N LYS A 92 9.59 20.05 16.12
CA LYS A 92 11.06 20.22 16.10
C LYS A 92 11.75 18.98 15.55
N THR A 93 11.28 17.80 15.93
CA THR A 93 11.80 16.52 15.43
C THR A 93 11.61 16.40 13.94
N LEU A 94 10.41 16.70 13.44
CA LEU A 94 10.10 16.65 12.02
C LEU A 94 11.00 17.58 11.21
N VAL A 95 11.22 18.81 11.68
CA VAL A 95 12.10 19.78 11.03
C VAL A 95 13.55 19.27 11.01
N LYS A 96 14.02 18.69 12.10
CA LYS A 96 15.39 18.13 12.18
C LYS A 96 15.57 16.98 11.18
N PHE A 97 14.60 16.07 11.07
CA PHE A 97 14.65 14.99 10.09
C PHE A 97 14.62 15.53 8.66
N ALA A 98 13.80 16.54 8.38
CA ALA A 98 13.71 17.13 7.05
C ALA A 98 15.04 17.77 6.60
N ARG A 99 15.89 18.16 7.53
CA ARG A 99 17.20 18.77 7.24
C ARG A 99 18.33 17.77 7.09
N LEU A 100 18.07 16.47 7.27
CA LEU A 100 19.10 15.45 7.11
C LEU A 100 19.61 15.41 5.67
N SER A 101 20.93 15.17 5.50
CA SER A 101 21.51 14.90 4.20
C SER A 101 21.02 13.55 3.65
N GLU A 102 21.21 13.33 2.35
CA GLU A 102 20.86 12.04 1.74
C GLU A 102 21.63 10.89 2.38
N GLU A 103 22.89 11.11 2.73
CA GLU A 103 23.72 10.11 3.41
C GLU A 103 23.14 9.72 4.76
N ARG A 104 22.69 10.71 5.56
CA ARG A 104 22.05 10.46 6.85
C ARG A 104 20.73 9.74 6.72
N TRP A 105 19.94 10.08 5.70
CA TRP A 105 18.70 9.37 5.41
C TRP A 105 18.95 7.89 5.09
N LYS A 106 20.02 7.59 4.34
CA LYS A 106 20.42 6.19 4.06
C LYS A 106 20.79 5.45 5.34
N GLN A 107 21.55 6.08 6.23
CA GLN A 107 21.93 5.49 7.51
C GLN A 107 20.71 5.19 8.37
N LEU A 108 19.73 6.10 8.41
CA LEU A 108 18.49 5.90 9.13
C LEU A 108 17.68 4.74 8.54
N GLN A 109 17.65 4.64 7.24
CA GLN A 109 16.96 3.54 6.54
C GLN A 109 17.57 2.19 6.90
N GLU A 110 18.90 2.11 6.97
CA GLU A 110 19.61 0.89 7.38
C GLU A 110 19.29 0.50 8.83
N ILE A 111 19.26 1.49 9.74
CA ILE A 111 18.89 1.25 11.14
C ILE A 111 17.48 0.73 11.26
N LEU A 112 16.52 1.31 10.55
CA LEU A 112 15.13 0.88 10.57
C LEU A 112 14.97 -0.54 9.99
N ALA A 113 15.74 -0.87 8.96
CA ALA A 113 15.74 -2.22 8.39
C ALA A 113 16.23 -3.26 9.40
N GLU A 114 17.28 -2.94 10.18
CA GLU A 114 17.76 -3.82 11.23
C GLU A 114 16.72 -4.05 12.32
N LEU A 115 15.97 -3.00 12.70
CA LEU A 115 14.91 -3.11 13.70
C LEU A 115 13.74 -3.96 13.22
N GLU A 116 13.42 -3.89 11.92
CA GLU A 116 12.36 -4.70 11.33
C GLU A 116 12.73 -6.19 11.27
N ASN A 117 14.01 -6.51 11.15
CA ASN A 117 14.51 -7.89 11.03
C ASN A 117 14.72 -8.58 12.36
N ASN A 118 14.57 -7.87 13.46
CA ASN A 118 14.69 -8.42 14.81
C ASN A 118 13.30 -8.84 15.38
#